data_ad9285ceb10d8278cf6feecbfa9cac4d
#
_entry.id   ad9285ceb10d8278cf6feecbfa9cac4d
#
_cell.length_a   1.000
_cell.length_b   1.000
_cell.length_c   1.000
_cell.angle_alpha   90.00
_cell.angle_beta   90.00
_cell.angle_gamma   90.00
#
_symmetry.space_group_name_H-M   'P 1'
#
loop_
_entity.id
_entity.type
_entity.pdbx_description
1 polymer ?
#
loop_
_entity_poly.entity_id
_entity_poly.type
_entity_poly.pdbx_seq_one_letter_code
_entity_poly.pdbx_strand_id
1 'polypeptide(L)'
;HDLFEFNDINPINNNYSLFSNRQNNVIARRYLKTQQKPPRKLLVELLAFTLMPNHYHLLIKLRLDYGITKFMKRLNMGYAKYFNERNERTGALFEGRYKSISVSKEAHFIHLPYYIHLNPLDLCAPEWRDRELKDYKKVNKFLSAYRWSSHLDYLGIKNFPSVTQR
;
A
#
# COMPACT_ATOMS: atom_id res chain seq x y z
N HIS A 1 -3.84 5.18 3.13
CA HIS A 1 -5.10 5.67 2.55
C HIS A 1 -5.29 5.11 1.14
N ASP A 2 -4.37 5.35 0.22
CA ASP A 2 -4.50 5.00 -1.20
C ASP A 2 -4.63 3.47 -1.44
N LEU A 3 -3.86 2.65 -0.72
CA LEU A 3 -3.99 1.19 -0.76
C LEU A 3 -5.40 0.72 -0.38
N PHE A 4 -6.05 1.43 0.53
CA PHE A 4 -7.42 1.14 0.95
C PHE A 4 -8.44 1.67 -0.07
N GLU A 5 -8.40 2.95 -0.43
CA GLU A 5 -9.41 3.60 -1.25
C GLU A 5 -9.42 3.09 -2.70
N PHE A 6 -8.25 2.87 -3.30
CA PHE A 6 -8.16 2.41 -4.67
C PHE A 6 -8.46 0.92 -4.85
N ASN A 7 -8.54 0.16 -3.75
CA ASN A 7 -8.90 -1.25 -3.75
C ASN A 7 -10.42 -1.46 -3.65
N ASP A 8 -11.20 -0.70 -4.38
CA ASP A 8 -12.65 -0.89 -4.51
C ASP A 8 -13.04 -0.90 -5.99
N ILE A 9 -14.03 -1.73 -6.35
CA ILE A 9 -14.57 -1.75 -7.72
C ILE A 9 -15.16 -0.39 -8.07
N ASN A 10 -15.89 0.22 -7.12
CA ASN A 10 -16.52 1.53 -7.24
C ASN A 10 -16.02 2.46 -6.14
N PRO A 11 -14.84 3.08 -6.26
CA PRO A 11 -14.37 4.03 -5.28
C PRO A 11 -15.33 5.22 -5.22
N ILE A 12 -15.96 5.44 -4.07
CA ILE A 12 -16.99 6.46 -3.87
C ILE A 12 -16.38 7.87 -3.92
N ASN A 13 -15.09 7.98 -3.68
CA ASN A 13 -14.39 9.26 -3.69
C ASN A 13 -13.26 9.22 -4.72
N ASN A 14 -13.43 9.98 -5.80
CA ASN A 14 -12.28 10.54 -6.47
C ASN A 14 -11.67 11.55 -5.48
N ASN A 15 -10.79 11.09 -4.58
CA ASN A 15 -10.11 11.95 -3.60
C ASN A 15 -9.33 13.10 -4.24
N TYR A 16 -9.16 13.08 -5.55
CA TYR A 16 -8.62 14.17 -6.36
C TYR A 16 -9.47 15.44 -6.29
N SER A 17 -10.80 15.32 -6.18
CA SER A 17 -11.67 16.49 -6.03
C SER A 17 -11.60 17.08 -4.62
N LEU A 18 -11.17 16.29 -3.62
CA LEU A 18 -11.05 16.77 -2.23
C LEU A 18 -9.82 17.67 -2.02
N PHE A 19 -8.78 17.49 -2.82
CA PHE A 19 -7.58 18.33 -2.75
C PHE A 19 -7.68 19.58 -3.64
N SER A 20 -8.41 19.50 -4.77
CA SER A 20 -8.54 20.63 -5.71
C SER A 20 -9.56 21.70 -5.27
N ASN A 21 -10.45 21.43 -4.32
CA ASN A 21 -11.50 22.38 -3.89
C ASN A 21 -11.64 22.45 -2.37
N ARG A 22 -10.70 23.12 -1.70
CA ARG A 22 -10.78 23.37 -0.24
C ARG A 22 -12.03 24.15 0.21
N GLN A 23 -12.65 24.93 -0.67
CA GLN A 23 -13.76 25.84 -0.30
C GLN A 23 -15.17 25.24 -0.44
N ASN A 24 -15.41 24.24 -1.30
CA ASN A 24 -16.76 23.70 -1.54
C ASN A 24 -17.09 22.40 -0.79
N ASN A 25 -16.24 21.98 0.15
CA ASN A 25 -16.29 20.63 0.71
C ASN A 25 -17.23 20.41 1.92
N VAL A 26 -17.79 21.44 2.52
CA VAL A 26 -18.64 21.27 3.72
C VAL A 26 -19.98 20.65 3.33
N ILE A 27 -20.55 21.05 2.21
CA ILE A 27 -21.85 20.56 1.72
C ILE A 27 -21.68 19.10 1.21
N ALA A 28 -20.65 18.81 0.41
CA ALA A 28 -20.38 17.48 -0.09
C ALA A 28 -20.09 16.46 1.05
N ARG A 29 -19.36 16.87 2.09
CA ARG A 29 -19.16 16.03 3.30
C ARG A 29 -20.45 15.73 4.06
N ARG A 30 -21.41 16.65 4.07
CA ARG A 30 -22.70 16.48 4.75
C ARG A 30 -23.60 15.52 3.97
N TYR A 31 -23.62 15.61 2.63
CA TYR A 31 -24.35 14.68 1.76
C TYR A 31 -23.77 13.25 1.81
N LEU A 32 -22.45 13.10 1.90
CA LEU A 32 -21.80 11.78 1.96
C LEU A 32 -21.97 11.06 3.33
N LYS A 33 -22.27 11.80 4.40
CA LYS A 33 -22.55 11.21 5.72
C LYS A 33 -23.93 10.54 5.84
N THR A 34 -24.88 10.95 5.02
CA THR A 34 -26.28 10.48 5.11
C THR A 34 -26.59 9.29 4.20
N GLN A 35 -25.76 8.96 3.24
CA GLN A 35 -25.92 7.75 2.44
C GLN A 35 -25.15 6.59 3.09
N GLN A 36 -25.85 5.49 3.38
CA GLN A 36 -25.23 4.21 3.75
C GLN A 36 -24.29 3.80 2.62
N LYS A 37 -22.99 3.79 2.90
CA LYS A 37 -21.99 3.34 1.92
C LYS A 37 -22.29 1.89 1.56
N PRO A 38 -22.43 1.56 0.28
CA PRO A 38 -22.59 0.17 -0.11
C PRO A 38 -21.37 -0.65 0.35
N PRO A 39 -21.55 -1.94 0.63
CA PRO A 39 -20.44 -2.79 1.04
C PRO A 39 -19.34 -2.76 -0.01
N ARG A 40 -18.09 -2.63 0.45
CA ARG A 40 -16.93 -2.58 -0.44
C ARG A 40 -16.77 -3.88 -1.22
N LYS A 41 -16.51 -3.74 -2.51
CA LYS A 41 -16.15 -4.85 -3.38
C LYS A 41 -14.70 -4.71 -3.79
N LEU A 42 -13.83 -5.50 -3.19
CA LEU A 42 -12.39 -5.40 -3.40
C LEU A 42 -11.97 -5.87 -4.79
N LEU A 43 -11.04 -5.14 -5.41
CA LEU A 43 -10.38 -5.54 -6.66
C LEU A 43 -9.40 -6.68 -6.43
N VAL A 44 -8.68 -6.62 -5.32
CA VAL A 44 -7.64 -7.59 -4.93
C VAL A 44 -7.68 -7.83 -3.42
N GLU A 45 -7.11 -8.93 -2.96
CA GLU A 45 -6.76 -9.12 -1.56
C GLU A 45 -5.30 -8.71 -1.37
N LEU A 46 -5.07 -7.70 -0.54
CA LEU A 46 -3.72 -7.28 -0.15
C LEU A 46 -3.31 -8.06 1.09
N LEU A 47 -2.39 -9.01 0.91
CA LEU A 47 -1.96 -9.91 1.98
C LEU A 47 -0.83 -9.30 2.81
N ALA A 48 0.19 -8.75 2.16
CA ALA A 48 1.29 -8.05 2.83
C ALA A 48 1.76 -6.85 2.00
N PHE A 49 2.33 -5.84 2.66
CA PHE A 49 2.93 -4.72 1.98
C PHE A 49 4.07 -4.08 2.76
N THR A 50 4.94 -3.40 2.03
CA THR A 50 5.93 -2.45 2.56
C THR A 50 6.08 -1.30 1.59
N LEU A 51 5.99 -0.08 2.10
CA LEU A 51 6.25 1.15 1.35
C LEU A 51 7.65 1.65 1.70
N MET A 52 8.53 1.65 0.72
CA MET A 52 9.91 2.17 0.82
C MET A 52 9.96 3.61 0.32
N PRO A 53 11.02 4.38 0.61
CA PRO A 53 11.11 5.78 0.17
C PRO A 53 10.96 5.99 -1.34
N ASN A 54 11.40 5.05 -2.17
CA ASN A 54 11.42 5.16 -3.63
C ASN A 54 10.72 4.02 -4.37
N HIS A 55 10.22 3.00 -3.67
CA HIS A 55 9.49 1.87 -4.25
C HIS A 55 8.56 1.24 -3.20
N TYR A 56 7.83 0.20 -3.59
CA TYR A 56 6.99 -0.56 -2.68
C TYR A 56 6.92 -2.04 -3.08
N HIS A 57 6.66 -2.89 -2.10
CA HIS A 57 6.39 -4.30 -2.28
C HIS A 57 4.98 -4.62 -1.83
N LEU A 58 4.24 -5.37 -2.65
CA LEU A 58 2.88 -5.80 -2.37
C LEU A 58 2.76 -7.31 -2.61
N LEU A 59 2.22 -8.04 -1.67
CA LEU A 59 1.75 -9.41 -1.88
C LEU A 59 0.25 -9.35 -2.10
N ILE A 60 -0.17 -9.70 -3.30
CA ILE A 60 -1.55 -9.53 -3.75
C ILE A 60 -2.12 -10.89 -4.20
N LYS A 61 -3.33 -11.19 -3.74
CA LYS A 61 -4.13 -12.30 -4.27
C LYS A 61 -5.20 -11.75 -5.22
N LEU A 62 -5.30 -12.36 -6.37
CA LEU A 62 -6.29 -12.01 -7.39
C LEU A 62 -7.71 -12.33 -6.88
N ARG A 63 -8.65 -11.41 -7.08
CA ARG A 63 -10.08 -11.63 -6.87
C ARG A 63 -10.88 -11.55 -8.17
N LEU A 64 -10.43 -10.69 -9.09
CA LEU A 64 -11.07 -10.45 -10.38
C LEU A 64 -10.00 -10.46 -11.46
N ASP A 65 -10.27 -11.02 -12.63
CA ASP A 65 -9.28 -11.16 -13.72
C ASP A 65 -8.57 -9.86 -14.09
N TYR A 66 -9.27 -8.74 -14.02
CA TYR A 66 -8.70 -7.40 -14.25
C TYR A 66 -8.29 -6.65 -12.97
N GLY A 67 -8.46 -7.28 -11.80
CA GLY A 67 -8.36 -6.63 -10.49
C GLY A 67 -7.00 -6.01 -10.23
N ILE A 68 -5.91 -6.75 -10.47
CA ILE A 68 -4.53 -6.27 -10.25
C ILE A 68 -4.24 -5.08 -11.17
N THR A 69 -4.52 -5.19 -12.47
CA THR A 69 -4.26 -4.12 -13.44
C THR A 69 -5.02 -2.83 -13.07
N LYS A 70 -6.29 -2.96 -12.71
CA LYS A 70 -7.13 -1.83 -12.33
C LYS A 70 -6.66 -1.19 -11.01
N PHE A 71 -6.33 -2.01 -10.02
CA PHE A 71 -5.80 -1.55 -8.73
C PHE A 71 -4.48 -0.82 -8.91
N MET A 72 -3.50 -1.42 -9.59
CA MET A 72 -2.17 -0.85 -9.80
C MET A 72 -2.23 0.45 -10.63
N LYS A 73 -3.08 0.49 -11.67
CA LYS A 73 -3.29 1.71 -12.44
C LYS A 73 -3.79 2.85 -11.55
N ARG A 74 -4.81 2.59 -10.73
CA ARG A 74 -5.37 3.59 -9.81
C ARG A 74 -4.37 4.03 -8.77
N LEU A 75 -3.68 3.10 -8.14
CA LEU A 75 -2.66 3.36 -7.11
C LEU A 75 -1.56 4.25 -7.66
N ASN A 76 -0.95 3.86 -8.79
CA ASN A 76 0.19 4.59 -9.36
C ASN A 76 -0.22 5.97 -9.90
N MET A 77 -1.32 6.06 -10.64
CA MET A 77 -1.83 7.34 -11.14
C MET A 77 -2.24 8.26 -9.98
N GLY A 78 -2.86 7.66 -8.97
CA GLY A 78 -3.31 8.36 -7.79
C GLY A 78 -2.18 8.98 -7.02
N TYR A 79 -1.22 8.18 -6.68
CA TYR A 79 -0.07 8.64 -5.93
C TYR A 79 0.78 9.63 -6.74
N ALA A 80 0.99 9.39 -8.04
CA ALA A 80 1.72 10.31 -8.91
C ALA A 80 1.07 11.69 -8.96
N LYS A 81 -0.26 11.74 -9.11
CA LYS A 81 -0.99 13.00 -9.09
C LYS A 81 -0.84 13.74 -7.76
N TYR A 82 -1.09 13.04 -6.64
CA TYR A 82 -0.92 13.61 -5.30
C TYR A 82 0.49 14.16 -5.08
N PHE A 83 1.51 13.37 -5.44
CA PHE A 83 2.91 13.75 -5.26
C PHE A 83 3.28 14.97 -6.10
N ASN A 84 2.87 15.00 -7.36
CA ASN A 84 3.12 16.12 -8.27
C ASN A 84 2.44 17.41 -7.79
N GLU A 85 1.16 17.34 -7.39
CA GLU A 85 0.44 18.49 -6.85
C GLU A 85 1.09 19.01 -5.56
N ARG A 86 1.49 18.11 -4.66
CA ARG A 86 2.11 18.49 -3.38
C ARG A 86 3.48 19.14 -3.54
N ASN A 87 4.25 18.73 -4.53
CA ASN A 87 5.63 19.16 -4.74
C ASN A 87 5.75 20.13 -5.94
N GLU A 88 4.63 20.65 -6.45
CA GLU A 88 4.57 21.62 -7.55
C GLU A 88 5.37 21.17 -8.79
N ARG A 89 5.29 19.85 -9.11
CA ARG A 89 5.99 19.25 -10.24
C ARG A 89 5.05 18.64 -11.26
N THR A 90 5.55 18.41 -12.46
CA THR A 90 4.84 17.75 -13.56
C THR A 90 5.64 16.54 -14.07
N GLY A 91 4.99 15.71 -14.90
CA GLY A 91 5.63 14.57 -15.55
C GLY A 91 5.49 13.27 -14.76
N ALA A 92 6.16 12.23 -15.26
CA ALA A 92 6.12 10.89 -14.69
C ALA A 92 6.79 10.85 -13.31
N LEU A 93 6.15 10.18 -12.34
CA LEU A 93 6.74 9.90 -11.03
C LEU A 93 7.43 8.55 -11.01
N PHE A 94 6.80 7.54 -11.60
CA PHE A 94 7.35 6.20 -11.68
C PHE A 94 8.14 6.04 -12.98
N GLU A 95 9.29 5.36 -12.90
CA GLU A 95 10.18 5.08 -14.03
C GLU A 95 9.50 4.24 -15.13
N GLY A 96 8.52 3.40 -14.74
CA GLY A 96 7.82 2.55 -15.68
C GLY A 96 6.63 1.83 -15.07
N ARG A 97 6.22 0.76 -15.74
CA ARG A 97 5.15 -0.11 -15.25
C ARG A 97 5.58 -0.89 -14.01
N TYR A 98 4.63 -1.25 -13.15
CA TYR A 98 4.91 -2.16 -12.04
C TYR A 98 5.45 -3.49 -12.55
N LYS A 99 6.38 -4.08 -11.81
CA LYS A 99 6.89 -5.43 -12.05
C LYS A 99 6.09 -6.41 -11.21
N SER A 100 5.70 -7.55 -11.78
CA SER A 100 4.96 -8.58 -11.06
C SER A 100 5.56 -9.97 -11.33
N ILE A 101 5.54 -10.79 -10.28
CA ILE A 101 5.98 -12.18 -10.33
C ILE A 101 4.83 -13.02 -9.81
N SER A 102 4.43 -14.04 -10.56
CA SER A 102 3.41 -14.99 -10.12
C SER A 102 4.02 -15.96 -9.09
N VAL A 103 3.30 -16.14 -7.98
CA VAL A 103 3.70 -17.06 -6.92
C VAL A 103 2.92 -18.35 -7.06
N SER A 104 3.55 -19.39 -7.61
CA SER A 104 2.92 -20.69 -7.87
C SER A 104 3.31 -21.76 -6.84
N LYS A 105 4.41 -21.56 -6.09
CA LYS A 105 4.92 -22.53 -5.12
C LYS A 105 4.56 -22.11 -3.70
N GLU A 106 3.97 -23.04 -2.92
CA GLU A 106 3.58 -22.80 -1.53
C GLU A 106 4.76 -22.34 -0.65
N ALA A 107 5.93 -22.98 -0.81
CA ALA A 107 7.13 -22.60 -0.08
C ALA A 107 7.51 -21.11 -0.31
N HIS A 108 7.38 -20.61 -1.53
CA HIS A 108 7.61 -19.19 -1.81
C HIS A 108 6.54 -18.31 -1.15
N PHE A 109 5.28 -18.75 -1.18
CA PHE A 109 4.17 -17.99 -0.57
C PHE A 109 4.39 -17.80 0.94
N ILE A 110 4.85 -18.82 1.65
CA ILE A 110 5.12 -18.76 3.09
C ILE A 110 6.24 -17.77 3.42
N HIS A 111 7.28 -17.69 2.58
CA HIS A 111 8.45 -16.84 2.83
C HIS A 111 8.27 -15.38 2.38
N LEU A 112 7.36 -15.09 1.44
CA LEU A 112 7.19 -13.77 0.88
C LEU A 112 6.79 -12.69 1.90
N PRO A 113 5.89 -12.92 2.86
CA PRO A 113 5.59 -11.93 3.90
C PRO A 113 6.83 -11.52 4.68
N TYR A 114 7.69 -12.47 5.05
CA TYR A 114 8.96 -12.18 5.74
C TYR A 114 9.86 -11.31 4.87
N TYR A 115 10.07 -11.71 3.61
CA TYR A 115 10.87 -10.93 2.68
C TYR A 115 10.33 -9.49 2.55
N ILE A 116 9.03 -9.32 2.38
CA ILE A 116 8.39 -8.01 2.23
C ILE A 116 8.57 -7.16 3.51
N HIS A 117 8.38 -7.77 4.69
CA HIS A 117 8.47 -7.05 5.95
C HIS A 117 9.91 -6.73 6.38
N LEU A 118 10.89 -7.48 5.88
CA LEU A 118 12.31 -7.22 6.16
C LEU A 118 12.95 -6.22 5.19
N ASN A 119 12.34 -5.93 4.04
CA ASN A 119 12.88 -4.94 3.09
C ASN A 119 13.25 -3.58 3.72
N PRO A 120 12.52 -3.03 4.73
CA PRO A 120 12.92 -1.79 5.38
C PRO A 120 14.30 -1.84 6.03
N LEU A 121 14.86 -3.02 6.30
CA LEU A 121 16.19 -3.17 6.83
C LEU A 121 17.29 -2.69 5.89
N ASP A 122 17.02 -2.60 4.59
CA ASP A 122 17.94 -1.95 3.63
C ASP A 122 18.31 -0.53 4.05
N LEU A 123 17.47 0.12 4.85
CA LEU A 123 17.67 1.49 5.33
C LEU A 123 18.59 1.58 6.57
N CYS A 124 18.80 0.48 7.29
CA CYS A 124 19.52 0.52 8.58
C CYS A 124 20.48 -0.65 8.83
N ALA A 125 20.32 -1.78 8.13
CA ALA A 125 21.09 -3.00 8.30
C ALA A 125 21.10 -3.81 6.99
N PRO A 126 21.66 -3.29 5.87
CA PRO A 126 21.57 -3.92 4.55
C PRO A 126 22.21 -5.33 4.49
N GLU A 127 23.09 -5.66 5.43
CA GLU A 127 23.70 -6.98 5.59
C GLU A 127 22.68 -8.10 5.85
N TRP A 128 21.43 -7.77 6.17
CA TRP A 128 20.37 -8.78 6.34
C TRP A 128 20.16 -9.64 5.08
N ARG A 129 20.50 -9.10 3.90
CA ARG A 129 20.38 -9.82 2.61
C ARG A 129 21.39 -10.97 2.51
N ASP A 130 22.51 -10.83 3.18
CA ASP A 130 23.56 -11.86 3.29
C ASP A 130 23.29 -12.83 4.46
N ARG A 131 22.12 -12.68 5.12
CA ARG A 131 21.71 -13.43 6.33
C ARG A 131 22.61 -13.15 7.54
N GLU A 132 23.30 -12.03 7.54
CA GLU A 132 24.15 -11.55 8.63
C GLU A 132 23.46 -10.37 9.32
N LEU A 133 22.97 -10.58 10.54
CA LEU A 133 22.44 -9.49 11.37
C LEU A 133 23.34 -9.33 12.60
N LYS A 134 24.04 -8.19 12.67
CA LYS A 134 25.00 -7.90 13.75
C LYS A 134 24.32 -7.38 15.01
N ASP A 135 23.27 -6.60 14.88
CA ASP A 135 22.56 -5.97 16.00
C ASP A 135 21.05 -6.23 15.94
N TYR A 136 20.63 -7.34 16.52
CA TYR A 136 19.22 -7.72 16.59
C TYR A 136 18.36 -6.72 17.38
N LYS A 137 18.89 -6.03 18.39
CA LYS A 137 18.14 -5.06 19.19
C LYS A 137 17.81 -3.82 18.34
N LYS A 138 18.79 -3.33 17.59
CA LYS A 138 18.62 -2.22 16.63
C LYS A 138 17.60 -2.57 15.56
N VAL A 139 17.73 -3.75 14.97
CA VAL A 139 16.82 -4.25 13.92
C VAL A 139 15.37 -4.34 14.43
N ASN A 140 15.15 -4.98 15.58
CA ASN A 140 13.82 -5.12 16.17
C ASN A 140 13.21 -3.75 16.51
N LYS A 141 14.00 -2.84 17.09
CA LYS A 141 13.57 -1.47 17.39
C LYS A 141 13.15 -0.73 16.11
N PHE A 142 13.95 -0.86 15.06
CA PHE A 142 13.66 -0.23 13.76
C PHE A 142 12.38 -0.77 13.14
N LEU A 143 12.23 -2.10 13.02
CA LEU A 143 11.03 -2.72 12.44
C LEU A 143 9.77 -2.41 13.24
N SER A 144 9.85 -2.38 14.57
CA SER A 144 8.73 -2.00 15.44
C SER A 144 8.31 -0.53 15.29
N ALA A 145 9.22 0.34 14.87
CA ALA A 145 8.95 1.75 14.59
C ALA A 145 8.53 2.00 13.14
N TYR A 146 8.76 1.04 12.22
CA TYR A 146 8.50 1.21 10.80
C TYR A 146 7.03 1.00 10.46
N ARG A 147 6.24 2.05 10.61
CA ARG A 147 4.79 2.01 10.41
C ARG A 147 4.34 1.82 8.95
N TRP A 148 5.22 1.99 7.96
CA TRP A 148 4.89 1.95 6.54
C TRP A 148 4.89 0.54 5.94
N SER A 149 4.57 -0.46 6.77
CA SER A 149 4.42 -1.85 6.35
C SER A 149 3.30 -2.54 7.14
N SER A 150 2.85 -3.69 6.65
CA SER A 150 1.93 -4.57 7.36
C SER A 150 2.62 -5.43 8.44
N HIS A 151 3.92 -5.23 8.71
CA HIS A 151 4.67 -6.01 9.69
C HIS A 151 4.02 -6.01 11.08
N LEU A 152 3.66 -4.84 11.59
CA LEU A 152 3.02 -4.71 12.90
C LEU A 152 1.68 -5.45 12.98
N ASP A 153 0.89 -5.40 11.90
CA ASP A 153 -0.39 -6.12 11.84
C ASP A 153 -0.17 -7.64 11.90
N TYR A 154 0.93 -8.16 11.35
CA TYR A 154 1.32 -9.58 11.47
C TYR A 154 1.76 -9.96 12.88
N LEU A 155 2.28 -9.03 13.66
CA LEU A 155 2.59 -9.21 15.07
C LEU A 155 1.37 -9.00 15.99
N GLY A 156 0.17 -8.78 15.45
CA GLY A 156 -1.04 -8.52 16.23
C GLY A 156 -1.19 -7.07 16.72
N ILE A 157 -0.27 -6.18 16.32
CA ILE A 157 -0.30 -4.75 16.65
C ILE A 157 -1.07 -4.03 15.56
N LYS A 158 -2.21 -3.42 15.89
CA LYS A 158 -3.05 -2.69 14.92
C LYS A 158 -2.31 -1.50 14.33
N ASN A 159 -2.01 -1.56 13.03
CA ASN A 159 -1.40 -0.48 12.27
C ASN A 159 -2.27 -0.12 11.06
N PHE A 160 -2.54 -1.07 10.17
CA PHE A 160 -3.42 -0.91 9.00
C PHE A 160 -4.42 -2.07 8.85
N PRO A 161 -5.23 -2.37 9.88
CA PRO A 161 -6.08 -3.57 9.90
C PRO A 161 -7.15 -3.59 8.80
N SER A 162 -7.49 -2.43 8.25
CA SER A 162 -8.48 -2.32 7.15
C SER A 162 -7.86 -2.48 5.76
N VAL A 163 -6.54 -2.54 5.65
CA VAL A 163 -5.81 -2.61 4.37
C VAL A 163 -5.49 -4.05 4.01
N THR A 164 -4.99 -4.83 4.98
CA THR A 164 -4.62 -6.23 4.78
C THR A 164 -5.80 -7.16 5.05
N GLN A 165 -6.01 -8.12 4.14
CA GLN A 165 -6.93 -9.25 4.31
C GLN A 165 -6.10 -10.48 4.67
N ARG A 166 -6.36 -11.03 5.85
CA ARG A 166 -5.70 -12.23 6.40
C ARG A 166 -6.71 -13.32 6.66
#